data_ee44c7cf05c508fcf917873cc232f206
#
_entry.id   ee44c7cf05c508fcf917873cc232f206
#
_cell.length_a   1.000
_cell.length_b   1.000
_cell.length_c   1.000
_cell.angle_alpha   90.00
_cell.angle_beta   90.00
_cell.angle_gamma   90.00
#
_symmetry.space_group_name_H-M   'P 1'
#
loop_
_entity.id
_entity.type
_entity.pdbx_description
1 polymer ?
#
loop_
_entity_poly.entity_id
_entity_poly.type
_entity_poly.pdbx_seq_one_letter_code
_entity_poly.pdbx_strand_id
1 'polypeptide(L)'
;MWVERVRRSLAGLAVAITLIPASVAGQELXLEPHQELARELFRELVEINTVESEGTAVAVEAMARRLLAAGFSEEDVQIVGPNDRKANLVVRLRGRDTGRAPILLLAHLDVVEALPSDWTIDPWTFTERNGYYYGRGVTDDKDEAXIYTANLIRYKQEGFVPDRDIIVALTADEEGGPANGVRWLXENRRDLIDAEYALNEGGGGALKDGIHXLNXVQASEKVYXNFDLRATNPGGHSSLPRDDNAIYELASVLTRISQYNFPVMLNXVTEAYFRGTAAVEGGAIAEDIRSVLENPENERAAGRLQAFPHLNARLRTTCVATRLNGGHANNALPXTAGALVNCRILPNQNPAEVLLTLRXLAGPAVEVTAAGQPXPSPPSPLTPEVLQPIERITEEMWPGVPVVPVMSALATDGLYLRQAGIPTYGVSGVFEDVDDVRAHGQDERILIESFYEGQEFMYRLVKALTF
;
A
#
# COMPACT_ATOMS: atom_id res chain seq x y z
N MET A 1 -28.32 14.49 42.98
CA MET A 1 -28.36 14.53 44.45
C MET A 1 -27.53 13.36 44.99
N TRP A 2 -26.24 13.41 44.79
CA TRP A 2 -25.26 12.52 45.41
C TRP A 2 -23.87 13.13 45.32
N VAL A 3 -23.72 14.36 45.81
CA VAL A 3 -22.44 15.01 46.07
C VAL A 3 -22.61 15.75 47.38
N GLU A 4 -22.27 15.07 48.46
CA GLU A 4 -21.94 15.68 49.73
C GLU A 4 -21.81 14.58 50.77
N ARG A 5 -20.59 14.09 50.95
CA ARG A 5 -20.10 13.53 52.20
C ARG A 5 -18.72 12.90 51.90
N VAL A 6 -17.70 13.66 52.12
CA VAL A 6 -16.47 13.29 52.81
C VAL A 6 -15.62 14.55 52.89
N ARG A 7 -15.88 15.32 53.90
CA ARG A 7 -14.88 16.26 54.43
C ARG A 7 -14.78 15.97 55.91
N ARG A 8 -13.70 15.38 56.33
CA ARG A 8 -13.05 15.68 57.64
C ARG A 8 -11.98 14.66 57.94
N SER A 9 -10.84 15.24 58.28
CA SER A 9 -9.68 14.66 58.98
C SER A 9 -8.57 14.15 58.09
N LEU A 10 -7.52 14.95 57.96
CA LEU A 10 -6.27 14.62 58.63
C LEU A 10 -5.28 15.76 58.47
N ALA A 11 -4.75 16.18 59.59
CA ALA A 11 -3.69 17.18 59.67
C ALA A 11 -2.33 16.52 59.43
N GLY A 12 -1.50 17.22 58.71
CA GLY A 12 -0.07 17.34 58.92
C GLY A 12 0.84 16.14 58.68
N LEU A 13 1.45 16.10 57.49
CA LEU A 13 2.85 15.72 57.38
C LEU A 13 3.38 16.41 56.12
N ALA A 14 4.14 17.48 56.33
CA ALA A 14 4.82 18.14 55.22
C ALA A 14 6.07 17.32 54.87
N VAL A 15 5.95 16.53 53.79
CA VAL A 15 7.14 15.92 53.19
C VAL A 15 7.64 16.91 52.13
N ALA A 16 8.81 17.45 52.38
CA ALA A 16 9.49 18.27 51.39
C ALA A 16 9.90 17.38 50.20
N ILE A 17 9.11 17.43 49.15
CA ILE A 17 9.49 16.80 47.90
C ILE A 17 10.46 17.75 47.21
N THR A 18 11.73 17.42 47.28
CA THR A 18 12.73 18.06 46.42
C THR A 18 12.46 17.60 44.99
N LEU A 19 11.89 18.47 44.21
CA LEU A 19 11.79 18.28 42.76
C LEU A 19 13.21 18.37 42.19
N ILE A 20 13.77 17.21 41.89
CA ILE A 20 14.94 17.13 41.04
C ILE A 20 14.41 17.32 39.63
N PRO A 21 14.84 18.35 38.91
CA PRO A 21 14.45 18.43 37.49
C PRO A 21 15.12 17.28 36.81
N ALA A 22 14.31 16.31 36.38
CA ALA A 22 14.78 15.31 35.45
C ALA A 22 15.00 16.02 34.13
N SER A 23 16.24 16.37 33.86
CA SER A 23 16.62 16.71 32.51
C SER A 23 16.50 15.40 31.72
N VAL A 24 15.41 15.26 31.00
CA VAL A 24 15.34 14.26 29.96
C VAL A 24 16.20 14.82 28.82
N ALA A 25 17.49 14.68 28.98
CA ALA A 25 18.39 14.77 27.84
C ALA A 25 17.98 13.59 26.97
N GLY A 26 17.47 13.90 25.79
CA GLY A 26 17.18 12.86 24.81
C GLY A 26 18.44 12.03 24.64
N GLN A 27 18.38 10.77 25.04
CA GLN A 27 19.44 9.83 24.74
C GLN A 27 19.44 9.68 23.22
N GLU A 28 20.50 10.19 22.58
CA GLU A 28 20.73 9.85 21.18
C GLU A 28 20.83 8.34 21.09
N LEU A 29 19.94 7.76 20.30
CA LEU A 29 19.99 6.33 20.06
C LEU A 29 21.30 5.98 19.37
N UNK A 30 22.05 5.23 19.72
CA UNK A 30 23.04 4.90 19.31
C UNK A 30 22.79 3.98 18.41
N LEU A 31 23.01 4.19 17.43
CA LEU A 31 22.78 3.33 16.30
C LEU A 31 23.93 2.36 16.08
N GLU A 32 23.57 1.13 15.78
CA GLU A 32 24.55 0.15 15.33
C GLU A 32 25.05 0.54 13.94
N PRO A 33 26.26 0.06 13.52
CA PRO A 33 26.77 0.45 12.19
C PRO A 33 25.82 0.19 11.03
N HIS A 34 25.09 -0.94 11.05
CA HIS A 34 24.15 -1.24 9.98
C HIS A 34 22.93 -0.32 10.03
N GLN A 35 22.58 0.20 11.20
CA GLN A 35 21.50 1.18 11.31
C GLN A 35 21.97 2.57 10.86
N GLU A 36 23.22 2.93 11.15
CA GLU A 36 23.78 4.17 10.63
C GLU A 36 23.82 4.18 9.12
N LEU A 37 24.21 3.07 8.51
CA LEU A 37 24.20 2.94 7.06
C LEU A 37 22.78 3.14 6.53
N ALA A 38 21.80 2.49 7.13
CA ALA A 38 20.41 2.64 6.71
C ALA A 38 19.95 4.10 6.81
N ARG A 39 20.32 4.79 7.88
CA ARG A 39 19.96 6.19 8.07
C ARG A 39 20.60 7.07 6.97
N GLU A 40 21.86 6.81 6.64
CA GLU A 40 22.54 7.56 5.58
C GLU A 40 21.88 7.35 4.22
N LEU A 41 21.56 6.11 3.89
CA LEU A 41 20.89 5.79 2.62
C LEU A 41 19.50 6.43 2.57
N PHE A 42 18.79 6.40 3.70
CA PHE A 42 17.47 6.99 3.80
C PHE A 42 17.54 8.50 3.55
N ARG A 43 18.48 9.16 4.22
CA ARG A 43 18.68 10.60 4.01
C ARG A 43 18.98 10.89 2.54
N GLU A 44 19.88 10.14 1.96
CA GLU A 44 20.26 10.36 0.55
C GLU A 44 19.04 10.21 -0.37
N LEU A 45 18.26 9.16 -0.19
CA LEU A 45 17.07 8.94 -1.04
C LEU A 45 16.02 10.03 -0.84
N VAL A 46 15.75 10.40 0.41
CA VAL A 46 14.70 11.41 0.69
C VAL A 46 15.08 12.75 0.10
N GLU A 47 16.39 13.09 0.14
CA GLU A 47 16.84 14.40 -0.34
C GLU A 47 17.02 14.46 -1.86
N ILE A 48 16.75 13.36 -2.56
CA ILE A 48 16.67 13.37 -4.02
C ILE A 48 15.18 13.43 -4.39
N ASN A 49 14.77 14.48 -5.09
CA ASN A 49 13.38 14.64 -5.50
C ASN A 49 13.08 13.67 -6.66
N THR A 50 12.20 12.70 -6.44
CA THR A 50 11.85 11.70 -7.43
C THR A 50 10.37 11.75 -7.80
N VAL A 51 9.75 12.93 -7.79
CA VAL A 51 8.39 13.07 -8.33
C VAL A 51 8.40 12.72 -9.82
N GLU A 52 7.22 12.45 -10.36
CA GLU A 52 7.09 11.94 -11.74
C GLU A 52 7.87 12.80 -12.74
N SER A 53 7.79 14.12 -12.64
CA SER A 53 8.45 15.03 -13.58
C SER A 53 9.97 15.01 -13.47
N GLU A 54 10.52 14.65 -12.31
CA GLU A 54 11.97 14.57 -12.11
C GLU A 54 12.56 13.22 -12.51
N GLY A 55 11.78 12.15 -12.31
CA GLY A 55 12.25 10.81 -12.60
C GLY A 55 13.10 10.21 -11.49
N THR A 56 13.63 9.02 -11.74
CA THR A 56 14.32 8.22 -10.72
C THR A 56 15.83 8.05 -10.96
N ALA A 57 16.35 8.58 -12.08
CA ALA A 57 17.73 8.26 -12.47
C ALA A 57 18.77 8.66 -11.43
N VAL A 58 18.61 9.83 -10.79
CA VAL A 58 19.58 10.31 -9.80
C VAL A 58 19.58 9.39 -8.57
N ALA A 59 18.40 8.96 -8.12
CA ALA A 59 18.29 8.06 -6.98
C ALA A 59 18.89 6.68 -7.31
N VAL A 60 18.59 6.17 -8.50
CA VAL A 60 19.12 4.88 -8.97
C VAL A 60 20.65 4.92 -9.00
N GLU A 61 21.21 5.98 -9.55
CA GLU A 61 22.67 6.12 -9.64
C GLU A 61 23.31 6.20 -8.25
N ALA A 62 22.65 6.91 -7.31
CA ALA A 62 23.17 7.00 -5.94
C ALA A 62 23.22 5.65 -5.27
N MET A 63 22.16 4.86 -5.39
CA MET A 63 22.12 3.52 -4.79
C MET A 63 23.10 2.57 -5.48
N ALA A 64 23.24 2.66 -6.80
CA ALA A 64 24.21 1.85 -7.52
C ALA A 64 25.63 2.13 -7.03
N ARG A 65 25.99 3.39 -6.80
CA ARG A 65 27.31 3.75 -6.27
C ARG A 65 27.53 3.10 -4.90
N ARG A 66 26.53 3.13 -4.03
CA ARG A 66 26.65 2.51 -2.71
C ARG A 66 26.87 1.00 -2.81
N LEU A 67 26.17 0.34 -3.71
CA LEU A 67 26.29 -1.11 -3.88
C LEU A 67 27.65 -1.49 -4.47
N LEU A 68 28.10 -0.76 -5.47
CA LEU A 68 29.43 -1.01 -6.05
C LEU A 68 30.53 -0.79 -5.00
N ALA A 69 30.40 0.28 -4.20
CA ALA A 69 31.39 0.55 -3.13
C ALA A 69 31.38 -0.56 -2.07
N ALA A 70 30.25 -1.24 -1.89
CA ALA A 70 30.15 -2.34 -0.92
C ALA A 70 30.65 -3.66 -1.47
N GLY A 71 31.10 -3.71 -2.74
CA GLY A 71 31.72 -4.90 -3.31
C GLY A 71 30.88 -5.68 -4.30
N PHE A 72 29.68 -5.18 -4.64
CA PHE A 72 28.91 -5.82 -5.72
C PHE A 72 29.58 -5.53 -7.06
N SER A 73 29.55 -6.52 -7.96
CA SER A 73 30.15 -6.35 -9.28
C SER A 73 29.22 -5.56 -10.21
N GLU A 74 29.82 -4.96 -11.23
CA GLU A 74 29.02 -4.23 -12.24
C GLU A 74 28.02 -5.15 -12.93
N GLU A 75 28.35 -6.42 -13.08
CA GLU A 75 27.45 -7.40 -13.67
C GLU A 75 26.18 -7.58 -12.83
N ASP A 76 26.31 -7.48 -11.51
CA ASP A 76 25.20 -7.71 -10.58
C ASP A 76 24.48 -6.43 -10.20
N VAL A 77 24.88 -5.27 -10.72
CA VAL A 77 24.24 -3.97 -10.47
C VAL A 77 23.86 -3.38 -11.82
N GLN A 78 22.59 -3.52 -12.19
CA GLN A 78 22.10 -3.14 -13.51
C GLN A 78 21.18 -1.93 -13.41
N ILE A 79 21.44 -0.92 -14.23
CA ILE A 79 20.55 0.23 -14.38
C ILE A 79 19.88 0.10 -15.74
N VAL A 80 18.55 -0.05 -15.76
CA VAL A 80 17.80 -0.30 -16.99
C VAL A 80 16.50 0.48 -16.95
N GLY A 81 15.97 0.79 -18.13
CA GLY A 81 14.69 1.48 -18.23
C GLY A 81 14.40 1.95 -19.63
N PRO A 82 13.23 2.52 -19.85
CA PRO A 82 12.84 2.94 -21.20
C PRO A 82 13.55 4.20 -21.68
N ASN A 83 14.08 5.01 -20.76
CA ASN A 83 14.78 6.26 -21.12
C ASN A 83 15.69 6.68 -19.96
N ASP A 84 16.45 7.75 -20.19
CA ASP A 84 17.50 8.17 -19.24
C ASP A 84 16.93 8.70 -17.92
N ARG A 85 15.68 9.15 -17.91
CA ARG A 85 15.06 9.75 -16.71
C ARG A 85 14.33 8.71 -15.87
N LYS A 86 13.70 7.75 -16.51
CA LYS A 86 12.89 6.72 -15.84
C LYS A 86 13.70 5.43 -15.71
N ALA A 87 14.68 5.48 -14.83
CA ALA A 87 15.62 4.37 -14.64
C ALA A 87 15.20 3.50 -13.46
N ASN A 88 15.49 2.23 -13.58
CA ASN A 88 15.28 1.22 -12.54
C ASN A 88 16.63 0.60 -12.19
N LEU A 89 16.77 0.22 -10.94
CA LEU A 89 17.98 -0.47 -10.46
C LEU A 89 17.62 -1.90 -10.11
N VAL A 90 18.40 -2.86 -10.66
CA VAL A 90 18.24 -4.25 -10.27
C VAL A 90 19.59 -4.76 -9.81
N VAL A 91 19.66 -5.22 -8.56
CA VAL A 91 20.88 -5.73 -7.99
C VAL A 91 20.65 -7.17 -7.51
N ARG A 92 21.67 -8.01 -7.67
CA ARG A 92 21.59 -9.44 -7.34
C ARG A 92 22.70 -9.81 -6.37
N LEU A 93 22.31 -10.38 -5.23
CA LEU A 93 23.24 -11.06 -4.33
C LEU A 93 23.22 -12.53 -4.70
N ARG A 94 24.33 -13.04 -5.23
CA ARG A 94 24.43 -14.42 -5.68
C ARG A 94 24.46 -15.38 -4.51
N GLY A 95 23.64 -16.42 -4.59
CA GLY A 95 23.64 -17.51 -3.62
C GLY A 95 24.41 -18.70 -4.13
N ARG A 96 24.36 -19.79 -3.35
CA ARG A 96 24.94 -21.07 -3.77
C ARG A 96 24.11 -21.62 -4.93
N ASP A 97 24.75 -22.43 -5.78
CA ASP A 97 24.07 -23.04 -6.92
C ASP A 97 23.33 -24.28 -6.45
N THR A 98 22.11 -24.05 -5.95
CA THR A 98 21.23 -25.14 -5.45
C THR A 98 20.10 -25.48 -6.41
N GLY A 99 19.97 -24.70 -7.50
CA GLY A 99 18.86 -24.83 -8.41
C GLY A 99 17.58 -24.14 -7.93
N ARG A 100 17.58 -23.52 -6.75
CA ARG A 100 16.41 -22.79 -6.25
C ARG A 100 16.29 -21.47 -6.98
N ALA A 101 15.04 -21.13 -7.36
CA ALA A 101 14.78 -19.83 -8.00
C ALA A 101 14.99 -18.70 -7.00
N PRO A 102 15.35 -17.49 -7.49
CA PRO A 102 15.56 -16.35 -6.61
C PRO A 102 14.30 -15.90 -5.90
N ILE A 103 14.46 -15.04 -4.89
CA ILE A 103 13.39 -14.20 -4.41
C ILE A 103 13.66 -12.75 -4.82
N LEU A 104 12.58 -11.98 -5.00
CA LEU A 104 12.65 -10.58 -5.43
C LEU A 104 12.15 -9.68 -4.30
N LEU A 105 12.93 -8.66 -3.98
CA LEU A 105 12.52 -7.59 -3.06
C LEU A 105 12.28 -6.35 -3.91
N LEU A 106 11.06 -5.83 -3.88
CA LEU A 106 10.63 -4.76 -4.77
C LEU A 106 10.23 -3.52 -3.97
N ALA A 107 10.77 -2.37 -4.34
CA ALA A 107 10.35 -1.08 -3.80
C ALA A 107 10.39 -0.03 -4.89
N HIS A 108 9.47 0.95 -4.82
CA HIS A 108 9.51 2.01 -5.81
C HIS A 108 10.21 3.24 -5.27
N LEU A 109 10.87 3.97 -6.17
CA LEU A 109 11.63 5.16 -5.81
C LEU A 109 10.87 6.45 -6.08
N ASP A 110 9.90 6.42 -6.99
CA ASP A 110 9.12 7.62 -7.29
C ASP A 110 8.19 7.94 -6.12
N VAL A 111 7.89 9.24 -5.98
CA VAL A 111 7.02 9.73 -4.93
C VAL A 111 6.00 10.69 -5.53
N VAL A 112 4.87 10.86 -4.84
CA VAL A 112 3.87 11.85 -5.25
C VAL A 112 4.38 13.26 -4.94
N GLU A 113 3.78 14.25 -5.58
CA GLU A 113 4.14 15.65 -5.37
C GLU A 113 4.08 16.07 -3.91
N ALA A 114 4.95 16.97 -3.54
CA ALA A 114 4.92 17.63 -2.25
C ALA A 114 5.25 19.10 -2.47
N LEU A 115 4.27 19.96 -2.22
CA LEU A 115 4.47 21.41 -2.37
C LEU A 115 4.99 21.95 -1.04
N PRO A 116 6.20 22.55 -1.02
CA PRO A 116 6.74 23.06 0.24
C PRO A 116 5.80 24.04 0.96
N SER A 117 4.98 24.77 0.22
CA SER A 117 4.01 25.70 0.81
C SER A 117 2.92 24.99 1.64
N ASP A 118 2.69 23.70 1.41
CA ASP A 118 1.67 22.94 2.14
C ASP A 118 2.25 22.25 3.38
N TRP A 119 3.59 22.17 3.48
CA TRP A 119 4.26 21.45 4.56
C TRP A 119 4.80 22.43 5.60
N THR A 120 4.90 21.99 6.85
CA THR A 120 5.56 22.79 7.89
C THR A 120 7.05 22.48 7.97
N ILE A 121 7.49 21.36 7.39
CA ILE A 121 8.89 20.95 7.28
C ILE A 121 9.16 20.75 5.78
N ASP A 122 10.35 21.16 5.30
CA ASP A 122 10.69 21.00 3.89
C ASP A 122 10.60 19.51 3.51
N PRO A 123 9.77 19.13 2.52
CA PRO A 123 9.60 17.72 2.15
C PRO A 123 10.87 17.08 1.58
N TRP A 124 11.83 17.85 1.12
CA TRP A 124 13.05 17.33 0.49
C TRP A 124 14.28 17.46 1.39
N THR A 125 14.09 17.74 2.67
CA THR A 125 15.13 17.73 3.70
C THR A 125 14.79 16.66 4.72
N PHE A 126 15.63 15.64 4.82
CA PHE A 126 15.46 14.57 5.79
C PHE A 126 15.62 15.15 7.19
N THR A 127 14.55 15.17 7.97
CA THR A 127 14.51 15.89 9.24
C THR A 127 14.13 14.92 10.36
N GLU A 128 14.96 14.90 11.39
CA GLU A 128 14.67 14.14 12.61
C GLU A 128 14.06 15.07 13.64
N ARG A 129 12.86 14.74 14.13
CA ARG A 129 12.16 15.57 15.13
C ARG A 129 11.17 14.71 15.90
N ASN A 130 11.20 14.82 17.23
CA ASN A 130 10.21 14.21 18.14
C ASN A 130 10.02 12.70 17.91
N GLY A 131 11.10 11.98 17.61
CA GLY A 131 11.04 10.53 17.43
C GLY A 131 10.63 10.08 16.05
N TYR A 132 10.57 11.00 15.08
CA TYR A 132 10.19 10.70 13.69
C TYR A 132 11.25 11.19 12.73
N TYR A 133 11.35 10.48 11.60
CA TYR A 133 12.02 11.00 10.40
C TYR A 133 10.95 11.54 9.46
N TYR A 134 11.13 12.77 8.98
CA TYR A 134 10.20 13.47 8.10
C TYR A 134 10.77 13.61 6.70
N GLY A 135 9.91 13.51 5.70
CA GLY A 135 10.24 13.76 4.32
C GLY A 135 9.24 13.07 3.40
N ARG A 136 9.13 13.54 2.18
CA ARG A 136 8.27 12.88 1.21
C ARG A 136 8.87 11.53 0.84
N GLY A 137 8.08 10.47 0.97
CA GLY A 137 8.49 9.12 0.64
C GLY A 137 9.00 8.32 1.84
N VAL A 138 9.03 8.91 3.04
CA VAL A 138 9.57 8.18 4.20
C VAL A 138 8.70 6.99 4.62
N THR A 139 7.44 6.93 4.16
CA THR A 139 6.58 5.75 4.36
C THR A 139 6.06 5.17 3.05
N ASP A 140 6.40 5.80 1.90
CA ASP A 140 5.84 5.40 0.59
C ASP A 140 6.77 5.86 -0.52
N ASP A 141 7.83 5.19 -0.88
CA ASP A 141 8.26 3.86 -0.45
C ASP A 141 9.78 3.82 -0.24
N LYS A 142 10.38 4.98 0.07
CA LYS A 142 11.83 5.08 0.22
C LYS A 142 12.32 4.35 1.46
N ASP A 143 11.45 4.17 2.47
CA ASP A 143 11.78 3.37 3.64
C ASP A 143 12.11 1.94 3.24
N GLU A 144 11.28 1.31 2.47
CA GLU A 144 11.55 -0.07 2.05
C GLU A 144 12.75 -0.11 1.10
N ALA A 145 12.85 0.84 0.23
CA ALA A 145 14.03 0.91 -0.64
C ALA A 145 15.33 0.98 0.15
N UNK A 146 15.37 1.59 1.19
CA UNK A 146 16.40 1.76 1.98
C UNK A 146 16.75 0.65 2.70
N ILE A 147 15.71 0.09 3.25
CA ILE A 147 15.90 -1.12 4.06
C ILE A 147 16.47 -2.26 3.22
N TYR A 148 15.89 -2.53 2.06
CA TYR A 148 16.37 -3.60 1.20
C TYR A 148 17.85 -3.41 0.80
N THR A 149 18.19 -2.18 0.42
CA THR A 149 19.55 -1.87 -0.01
C THR A 149 20.55 -2.02 1.13
N ALA A 150 20.23 -1.47 2.29
CA ALA A 150 21.11 -1.53 3.46
C ALA A 150 21.30 -2.99 3.93
N ASN A 151 20.21 -3.76 3.93
CA ASN A 151 20.31 -5.16 4.36
C ASN A 151 21.13 -5.99 3.35
N LEU A 152 21.01 -5.70 2.07
CA LEU A 152 21.79 -6.39 1.05
C LEU A 152 23.29 -6.10 1.25
N ILE A 153 23.63 -4.84 1.54
CA ILE A 153 25.02 -4.45 1.83
C ILE A 153 25.48 -5.15 3.11
N ARG A 154 24.64 -5.22 4.14
CA ARG A 154 24.98 -5.91 5.38
C ARG A 154 25.28 -7.38 5.15
N TYR A 155 24.43 -8.08 4.36
CA TYR A 155 24.69 -9.48 4.02
C TYR A 155 26.05 -9.63 3.34
N LYS A 156 26.38 -8.74 2.41
CA LYS A 156 27.64 -8.76 1.69
C LYS A 156 28.83 -8.59 2.63
N GLN A 157 28.73 -7.61 3.54
CA GLN A 157 29.78 -7.33 4.51
C GLN A 157 29.97 -8.48 5.50
N GLU A 158 28.90 -9.18 5.84
CA GLU A 158 28.95 -10.30 6.78
C GLU A 158 29.39 -11.60 6.10
N GLY A 159 29.51 -11.63 4.78
CA GLY A 159 29.85 -12.83 4.05
C GLY A 159 28.72 -13.85 3.96
N PHE A 160 27.49 -13.40 4.12
CA PHE A 160 26.32 -14.30 4.02
C PHE A 160 26.13 -14.76 2.58
N VAL A 161 26.09 -16.07 2.37
CA VAL A 161 25.84 -16.68 1.06
C VAL A 161 24.51 -17.44 1.15
N PRO A 162 23.45 -16.92 0.56
CA PRO A 162 22.16 -17.60 0.64
C PRO A 162 22.10 -18.86 -0.23
N ASP A 163 21.05 -19.67 -0.04
CA ASP A 163 20.81 -20.88 -0.85
C ASP A 163 20.16 -20.55 -2.19
N ARG A 164 19.77 -19.33 -2.40
CA ARG A 164 19.13 -18.83 -3.63
C ARG A 164 19.52 -17.37 -3.78
N ASP A 165 19.51 -16.89 -5.01
CA ASP A 165 19.84 -15.48 -5.24
C ASP A 165 18.78 -14.59 -4.62
N ILE A 166 19.21 -13.42 -4.13
CA ILE A 166 18.33 -12.35 -3.66
C ILE A 166 18.43 -11.21 -4.67
N ILE A 167 17.29 -10.81 -5.22
CA ILE A 167 17.23 -9.70 -6.18
C ILE A 167 16.54 -8.54 -5.48
N VAL A 168 17.11 -7.34 -5.59
CA VAL A 168 16.43 -6.10 -5.18
C VAL A 168 16.19 -5.27 -6.44
N ALA A 169 14.93 -4.88 -6.65
CA ALA A 169 14.56 -3.99 -7.75
C ALA A 169 13.99 -2.71 -7.16
N LEU A 170 14.59 -1.58 -7.53
CA LEU A 170 14.12 -0.25 -7.14
C LEU A 170 13.62 0.44 -8.40
N THR A 171 12.34 0.81 -8.43
CA THR A 171 11.66 1.06 -9.69
C THR A 171 11.02 2.44 -9.78
N ALA A 172 10.64 2.81 -11.02
CA ALA A 172 10.07 4.10 -11.39
C ALA A 172 8.57 3.98 -11.62
N ASP A 173 7.86 5.09 -11.39
CA ASP A 173 6.48 5.31 -11.84
C ASP A 173 5.46 4.30 -11.29
N GLU A 174 5.62 3.89 -10.04
CA GLU A 174 4.57 3.15 -9.34
C GLU A 174 3.37 4.06 -9.09
N GLU A 175 3.65 5.28 -8.65
CA GLU A 175 2.62 6.24 -8.25
C GLU A 175 1.91 6.87 -9.44
N GLY A 176 2.45 6.71 -10.63
CA GLY A 176 1.87 7.28 -11.84
C GLY A 176 2.94 7.61 -12.85
N GLY A 177 2.51 7.86 -14.08
CA GLY A 177 3.42 8.16 -15.16
C GLY A 177 3.41 7.07 -16.19
N PRO A 178 4.05 7.32 -17.35
CA PRO A 178 3.95 6.39 -18.48
C PRO A 178 4.97 5.26 -18.45
N ALA A 179 5.91 5.26 -17.51
CA ALA A 179 7.05 4.36 -17.55
C ALA A 179 7.15 3.46 -16.31
N ASN A 180 6.02 2.86 -15.90
CA ASN A 180 6.02 1.96 -14.74
C ASN A 180 7.14 0.94 -14.88
N GLY A 181 8.03 0.92 -13.89
CA GLY A 181 9.24 0.13 -13.97
C GLY A 181 9.02 -1.36 -13.92
N VAL A 182 8.07 -1.82 -13.11
CA VAL A 182 7.81 -3.26 -12.98
C VAL A 182 7.20 -3.79 -14.27
N ARG A 183 6.24 -3.07 -14.83
CA ARG A 183 5.65 -3.45 -16.11
C ARG A 183 6.73 -3.49 -17.19
N TRP A 184 7.58 -2.46 -17.24
CA TRP A 184 8.67 -2.41 -18.22
C TRP A 184 9.61 -3.60 -18.05
N LEU A 185 9.97 -3.90 -16.84
CA LEU A 185 10.86 -5.03 -16.56
C LEU A 185 10.22 -6.38 -16.94
N UNK A 186 9.01 -6.56 -16.62
CA UNK A 186 8.31 -7.67 -16.93
C UNK A 186 8.31 -7.88 -18.34
N GLU A 187 8.20 -6.74 -19.22
CA GLU A 187 8.10 -6.82 -20.71
C GLU A 187 9.45 -6.93 -21.43
N ASN A 188 10.45 -6.29 -20.89
CA ASN A 188 11.72 -6.11 -21.60
C ASN A 188 12.92 -6.81 -20.99
N ARG A 189 12.93 -7.01 -19.68
CA ARG A 189 14.09 -7.58 -18.97
C ARG A 189 13.63 -8.50 -17.83
N ARG A 190 12.72 -9.41 -18.16
CA ARG A 190 12.26 -10.36 -17.15
C ARG A 190 13.40 -11.22 -16.61
N ASP A 191 14.43 -11.44 -17.40
CA ASP A 191 15.61 -12.16 -16.97
C ASP A 191 16.23 -11.60 -15.69
N LEU A 192 16.10 -10.29 -15.46
CA LEU A 192 16.69 -9.65 -14.28
C LEU A 192 15.85 -9.84 -13.02
N ILE A 193 14.55 -10.02 -13.16
CA ILE A 193 13.66 -10.01 -11.99
C ILE A 193 12.88 -11.32 -11.80
N ASP A 194 13.03 -12.29 -12.69
CA ASP A 194 12.28 -13.54 -12.57
C ASP A 194 12.61 -14.21 -11.23
N ALA A 195 11.59 -14.64 -10.51
CA ALA A 195 11.73 -15.11 -9.14
C ALA A 195 10.60 -16.07 -8.80
N GLU A 196 10.83 -16.86 -7.75
CA GLU A 196 9.79 -17.77 -7.26
C GLU A 196 8.63 -16.98 -6.65
N TYR A 197 8.95 -15.91 -5.89
CA TYR A 197 7.98 -14.97 -5.38
C TYR A 197 8.70 -13.65 -5.03
N ALA A 198 7.90 -12.65 -4.72
CA ALA A 198 8.43 -11.31 -4.40
C ALA A 198 7.86 -10.81 -3.08
N LEU A 199 8.65 -9.97 -2.41
CA LEU A 199 8.19 -9.17 -1.29
C LEU A 199 8.13 -7.72 -1.75
N ASN A 200 7.11 -6.98 -1.29
CA ASN A 200 6.80 -5.65 -1.79
C ASN A 200 6.15 -4.84 -0.67
N GLU A 201 5.81 -3.61 -0.97
CA GLU A 201 5.03 -2.75 -0.08
C GLU A 201 3.60 -3.27 0.11
N GLY A 202 2.85 -2.61 0.96
CA GLY A 202 1.43 -2.85 1.14
C GLY A 202 1.07 -3.62 2.38
N GLY A 203 2.08 -4.15 3.09
CA GLY A 203 1.89 -4.76 4.39
C GLY A 203 2.45 -3.86 5.48
N GLY A 204 2.70 -4.44 6.62
CA GLY A 204 3.29 -3.73 7.74
C GLY A 204 2.44 -3.83 8.99
N GLY A 205 2.95 -3.26 10.06
CA GLY A 205 2.30 -3.36 11.36
C GLY A 205 1.36 -2.22 11.65
N ALA A 206 0.36 -2.48 12.46
CA ALA A 206 -0.58 -1.47 12.92
C ALA A 206 -0.35 -1.19 14.41
N LEU A 207 -0.13 0.10 14.73
CA LEU A 207 -0.09 0.60 16.10
C LEU A 207 -1.40 1.30 16.40
N LYS A 208 -1.91 1.10 17.60
CA LYS A 208 -3.06 1.85 18.12
C LYS A 208 -2.74 2.23 19.56
N ASP A 209 -2.71 3.52 19.82
CA ASP A 209 -2.35 4.07 21.14
C ASP A 209 -1.04 3.48 21.64
N GLY A 210 -0.06 3.34 20.75
CA GLY A 210 1.26 2.81 21.08
C GLY A 210 1.35 1.30 21.22
N ILE A 211 0.26 0.58 20.99
CA ILE A 211 0.23 -0.89 21.13
C ILE A 211 0.27 -1.51 19.74
N HIS A 212 1.13 -2.53 19.62
CA HIS A 212 1.22 -3.29 18.36
C HIS A 212 -0.02 -4.17 18.22
N UNK A 213 -0.75 -3.90 17.09
CA UNK A 213 -1.95 -4.46 16.94
C UNK A 213 -1.96 -5.65 16.11
N LEU A 214 -1.34 -5.56 15.12
CA LEU A 214 -1.22 -6.70 14.21
C LEU A 214 -0.14 -6.40 13.15
N ASN A 215 0.26 -7.46 12.44
CA ASN A 215 1.20 -7.34 11.33
C ASN A 215 0.52 -7.86 10.05
N UNK A 216 0.17 -7.11 9.07
CA UNK A 216 -0.55 -7.35 7.97
C UNK A 216 0.35 -7.77 6.93
N VAL A 217 0.04 -8.82 6.24
CA VAL A 217 0.73 -9.29 5.03
C VAL A 217 -0.20 -9.16 3.85
N GLN A 218 0.11 -8.28 2.90
CA GLN A 218 -0.74 -8.11 1.71
C GLN A 218 -0.46 -9.22 0.71
N ALA A 219 -1.44 -10.09 0.49
CA ALA A 219 -1.29 -11.21 -0.45
C ALA A 219 -2.19 -11.06 -1.67
N SER A 220 -2.90 -9.93 -1.77
CA SER A 220 -3.83 -9.68 -2.86
C SER A 220 -4.16 -8.21 -2.92
N GLU A 221 -4.69 -7.74 -4.04
CA GLU A 221 -5.18 -6.38 -4.18
C GLU A 221 -6.29 -6.32 -5.20
N LYS A 222 -7.14 -5.31 -5.08
CA LYS A 222 -8.22 -5.07 -6.04
C LYS A 222 -7.66 -4.51 -7.34
N VAL A 223 -8.41 -4.73 -8.42
CA VAL A 223 -8.05 -4.28 -9.76
C VAL A 223 -8.78 -2.97 -10.06
N TYR A 224 -7.99 -1.96 -10.38
CA TYR A 224 -8.49 -0.61 -10.70
C TYR A 224 -9.05 -0.59 -12.12
N UNK A 225 -10.26 -0.06 -12.43
CA UNK A 225 -10.83 0.05 -13.62
C UNK A 225 -11.65 1.20 -13.67
N ASN A 226 -11.53 1.92 -14.66
CA ASN A 226 -12.43 3.06 -14.91
C ASN A 226 -13.40 2.71 -16.02
N PHE A 227 -14.61 3.24 -15.86
CA PHE A 227 -15.65 3.09 -16.88
C PHE A 227 -16.20 4.46 -17.22
N ASP A 228 -16.32 4.76 -18.51
CA ASP A 228 -16.91 6.01 -18.98
C ASP A 228 -18.38 5.78 -19.30
N LEU A 229 -19.24 6.64 -18.77
CA LEU A 229 -20.67 6.63 -19.01
C LEU A 229 -21.01 7.85 -19.86
N ARG A 230 -21.83 7.65 -20.90
CA ARG A 230 -22.18 8.74 -21.81
C ARG A 230 -23.63 8.65 -22.22
N ALA A 231 -24.40 9.72 -21.91
CA ALA A 231 -25.76 9.91 -22.39
C ALA A 231 -25.73 10.90 -23.54
N THR A 232 -26.53 10.65 -24.59
CA THR A 232 -26.67 11.57 -25.72
C THR A 232 -28.13 11.91 -25.93
N ASN A 233 -28.37 13.07 -26.54
CA ASN A 233 -29.72 13.55 -26.77
C ASN A 233 -29.66 14.60 -27.87
N PRO A 234 -30.72 14.72 -28.71
CA PRO A 234 -30.73 15.81 -29.69
C PRO A 234 -30.67 17.21 -29.11
N GLY A 235 -31.03 17.38 -27.84
CA GLY A 235 -31.07 18.67 -27.20
C GLY A 235 -32.28 19.49 -27.61
N GLY A 236 -32.19 20.80 -27.43
CA GLY A 236 -33.26 21.69 -27.77
C GLY A 236 -33.28 22.93 -26.89
N HIS A 237 -34.29 23.78 -27.11
CA HIS A 237 -34.50 25.01 -26.35
C HIS A 237 -35.03 24.69 -24.95
N SER A 238 -34.49 25.31 -23.92
CA SER A 238 -34.86 25.01 -22.54
C SER A 238 -36.31 25.34 -22.22
N SER A 239 -36.95 26.21 -23.02
CA SER A 239 -38.37 26.55 -22.85
C SER A 239 -39.31 25.41 -23.26
N LEU A 240 -38.76 24.40 -23.94
CA LEU A 240 -39.52 23.22 -24.39
C LEU A 240 -38.88 21.97 -23.82
N PRO A 241 -39.07 21.73 -22.50
CA PRO A 241 -38.37 20.60 -21.86
C PRO A 241 -38.74 19.25 -22.46
N ARG A 242 -37.79 18.34 -22.48
CA ARG A 242 -37.96 16.97 -22.96
C ARG A 242 -37.83 16.02 -21.75
N ASP A 243 -38.62 14.94 -21.80
CA ASP A 243 -38.49 13.90 -20.79
C ASP A 243 -37.15 13.15 -20.91
N ASP A 244 -36.62 13.06 -22.14
CA ASP A 244 -35.39 12.33 -22.45
C ASP A 244 -34.12 13.22 -22.41
N ASN A 245 -33.98 13.98 -21.37
CA ASN A 245 -32.82 14.87 -21.16
C ASN A 245 -31.58 14.07 -20.82
N ALA A 246 -30.46 14.36 -21.47
CA ALA A 246 -29.20 13.61 -21.26
C ALA A 246 -28.73 13.68 -19.81
N ILE A 247 -28.86 14.83 -19.17
CA ILE A 247 -28.50 14.96 -17.76
C ILE A 247 -29.38 14.09 -16.89
N TYR A 248 -30.69 14.08 -17.14
CA TYR A 248 -31.61 13.26 -16.35
C TYR A 248 -31.35 11.77 -16.54
N GLU A 249 -31.07 11.35 -17.75
CA GLU A 249 -30.75 9.95 -18.05
C GLU A 249 -29.49 9.52 -17.28
N LEU A 250 -28.44 10.35 -17.34
CA LEU A 250 -27.22 10.05 -16.63
C LEU A 250 -27.41 10.04 -15.11
N ALA A 251 -28.15 11.02 -14.57
CA ALA A 251 -28.42 11.10 -13.13
C ALA A 251 -29.14 9.85 -12.63
N SER A 252 -30.12 9.37 -13.42
CA SER A 252 -30.85 8.16 -13.04
C SER A 252 -29.91 6.95 -12.99
N VAL A 253 -29.02 6.82 -13.94
CA VAL A 253 -28.05 5.72 -13.96
C VAL A 253 -27.10 5.80 -12.76
N LEU A 254 -26.60 7.01 -12.46
CA LEU A 254 -25.69 7.18 -11.33
C LEU A 254 -26.39 6.85 -10.02
N THR A 255 -27.67 7.20 -9.89
CA THR A 255 -28.44 6.82 -8.70
C THR A 255 -28.56 5.30 -8.59
N ARG A 256 -28.87 4.61 -9.69
CA ARG A 256 -28.95 3.15 -9.65
C ARG A 256 -27.60 2.52 -9.28
N ILE A 257 -26.49 3.03 -9.83
CA ILE A 257 -25.17 2.53 -9.48
C ILE A 257 -24.87 2.75 -8.01
N SER A 258 -25.23 3.92 -7.47
CA SER A 258 -24.98 4.23 -6.06
C SER A 258 -25.72 3.30 -5.11
N GLN A 259 -26.84 2.73 -5.56
CA GLN A 259 -27.67 1.85 -4.75
C GLN A 259 -27.39 0.38 -4.94
N TYR A 260 -26.55 0.03 -5.93
CA TYR A 260 -26.25 -1.35 -6.25
C TYR A 260 -25.09 -1.87 -5.40
N ASN A 261 -25.26 -3.04 -4.83
CA ASN A 261 -24.19 -3.75 -4.11
C ASN A 261 -23.82 -4.99 -4.90
N PHE A 262 -22.55 -5.05 -5.34
CA PHE A 262 -22.04 -6.29 -5.93
C PHE A 262 -22.11 -7.42 -4.91
N PRO A 263 -22.30 -8.65 -5.36
CA PRO A 263 -22.38 -9.77 -4.42
C PRO A 263 -21.09 -9.92 -3.61
N VAL A 264 -21.26 -10.41 -2.38
CA VAL A 264 -20.09 -10.79 -1.56
C VAL A 264 -19.39 -11.95 -2.27
N MET A 265 -18.08 -11.82 -2.47
CA MET A 265 -17.25 -12.89 -3.03
C MET A 265 -15.97 -12.95 -2.22
N LEU A 266 -15.72 -14.09 -1.58
CA LEU A 266 -14.53 -14.29 -0.77
C LEU A 266 -13.48 -15.07 -1.58
N ASN A 267 -12.24 -14.91 -1.17
CA ASN A 267 -11.12 -15.69 -1.72
C ASN A 267 -10.20 -16.06 -0.55
N UNK A 268 -9.15 -16.60 -0.79
CA UNK A 268 -8.35 -17.04 0.12
C UNK A 268 -7.83 -16.12 1.04
N VAL A 269 -7.46 -15.12 0.49
CA VAL A 269 -6.86 -14.05 1.27
C VAL A 269 -7.92 -13.33 2.12
N THR A 270 -9.07 -12.99 1.55
CA THR A 270 -10.10 -12.28 2.32
C THR A 270 -10.72 -13.17 3.39
N GLU A 271 -10.82 -14.49 3.17
CA GLU A 271 -11.25 -15.38 4.26
C GLU A 271 -10.27 -15.34 5.43
N ALA A 272 -8.97 -15.40 5.16
CA ALA A 272 -7.96 -15.30 6.21
C ALA A 272 -8.01 -13.92 6.90
N TYR A 273 -8.18 -12.87 6.11
CA TYR A 273 -8.32 -11.52 6.64
C TYR A 273 -9.50 -11.42 7.62
N PHE A 274 -10.66 -11.93 7.22
CA PHE A 274 -11.84 -11.83 8.06
C PHE A 274 -11.73 -12.71 9.30
N ARG A 275 -11.14 -13.89 9.21
CA ARG A 275 -10.89 -14.72 10.40
C ARG A 275 -9.98 -13.98 11.39
N GLY A 276 -8.89 -13.41 10.89
CA GLY A 276 -7.96 -12.66 11.75
C GLY A 276 -8.60 -11.43 12.35
N THR A 277 -9.36 -10.69 11.56
CA THR A 277 -10.05 -9.48 12.03
C THR A 277 -11.07 -9.83 13.11
N ALA A 278 -11.84 -10.90 12.94
CA ALA A 278 -12.81 -11.33 13.95
C ALA A 278 -12.13 -11.67 15.27
N ALA A 279 -10.97 -12.32 15.21
CA ALA A 279 -10.23 -12.67 16.43
C ALA A 279 -9.72 -11.44 17.17
N VAL A 280 -9.33 -10.39 16.44
CA VAL A 280 -8.83 -9.16 17.04
C VAL A 280 -9.95 -8.24 17.53
N GLU A 281 -11.00 -8.05 16.71
CA GLU A 281 -12.08 -7.08 17.01
C GLU A 281 -13.03 -7.57 18.10
N GLY A 282 -13.45 -8.84 18.04
CA GLY A 282 -14.47 -9.36 18.98
C GLY A 282 -15.84 -8.72 18.78
N GLY A 283 -16.77 -9.06 19.66
CA GLY A 283 -18.08 -8.44 19.74
C GLY A 283 -18.97 -8.63 18.53
N ALA A 284 -19.83 -7.65 18.25
CA ALA A 284 -20.83 -7.72 17.19
C ALA A 284 -20.18 -7.81 15.80
N ILE A 285 -19.08 -7.10 15.60
CA ILE A 285 -18.37 -7.16 14.31
C ILE A 285 -17.87 -8.57 14.06
N ALA A 286 -17.27 -9.21 15.06
CA ALA A 286 -16.79 -10.59 14.93
C ALA A 286 -17.93 -11.55 14.62
N GLU A 287 -19.10 -11.38 15.26
CA GLU A 287 -20.26 -12.23 15.00
C GLU A 287 -20.72 -12.10 13.55
N ASP A 288 -20.81 -10.87 13.05
CA ASP A 288 -21.21 -10.61 11.67
C ASP A 288 -20.21 -11.19 10.69
N ILE A 289 -18.91 -11.04 10.98
CA ILE A 289 -17.85 -11.62 10.15
C ILE A 289 -18.01 -13.15 10.09
N ARG A 290 -18.20 -13.80 11.23
CA ARG A 290 -18.38 -15.26 11.25
C ARG A 290 -19.61 -15.70 10.46
N SER A 291 -20.70 -14.92 10.55
CA SER A 291 -21.91 -15.21 9.78
C SER A 291 -21.66 -15.14 8.28
N VAL A 292 -20.92 -14.12 7.82
CA VAL A 292 -20.58 -14.00 6.41
C VAL A 292 -19.63 -15.11 5.97
N LEU A 293 -18.66 -15.49 6.82
CA LEU A 293 -17.77 -16.60 6.49
C LEU A 293 -18.51 -17.93 6.34
N GLU A 294 -19.53 -18.15 7.20
CA GLU A 294 -20.36 -19.37 7.10
C GLU A 294 -21.24 -19.32 5.85
N ASN A 295 -21.82 -18.15 5.55
CA ASN A 295 -22.74 -17.98 4.43
C ASN A 295 -22.55 -16.59 3.82
N PRO A 296 -21.78 -16.50 2.74
CA PRO A 296 -21.58 -15.19 2.08
C PRO A 296 -22.86 -14.55 1.54
N GLU A 297 -23.95 -15.32 1.42
CA GLU A 297 -25.24 -14.79 0.97
C GLU A 297 -26.06 -14.20 2.14
N ASN A 298 -25.51 -14.19 3.35
CA ASN A 298 -26.21 -13.60 4.51
C ASN A 298 -26.20 -12.07 4.38
N GLU A 299 -27.24 -11.55 3.76
CA GLU A 299 -27.33 -10.10 3.46
C GLU A 299 -27.44 -9.24 4.71
N ARG A 300 -28.01 -9.76 5.79
CA ARG A 300 -28.12 -9.00 7.04
C ARG A 300 -26.75 -8.74 7.64
N ALA A 301 -25.95 -9.78 7.78
CA ALA A 301 -24.60 -9.65 8.34
C ALA A 301 -23.73 -8.79 7.43
N ALA A 302 -23.75 -9.04 6.11
CA ALA A 302 -22.98 -8.24 5.16
C ALA A 302 -23.41 -6.78 5.17
N GLY A 303 -24.70 -6.52 5.30
CA GLY A 303 -25.23 -5.16 5.36
C GLY A 303 -24.74 -4.39 6.58
N ARG A 304 -24.60 -5.06 7.72
CA ARG A 304 -24.05 -4.39 8.90
C ARG A 304 -22.56 -4.11 8.74
N LEU A 305 -21.83 -5.05 8.13
CA LEU A 305 -20.39 -4.83 7.86
C LEU A 305 -20.18 -3.73 6.83
N GLN A 306 -21.13 -3.51 5.93
CA GLN A 306 -21.07 -2.47 4.91
C GLN A 306 -20.96 -1.07 5.52
N ALA A 307 -21.43 -0.88 6.75
CA ALA A 307 -21.32 0.40 7.45
C ALA A 307 -19.85 0.78 7.74
N PHE A 308 -18.94 -0.16 7.62
CA PHE A 308 -17.50 0.07 7.80
C PHE A 308 -16.81 0.00 6.43
N PRO A 309 -16.44 1.15 5.84
CA PRO A 309 -15.91 1.14 4.47
C PRO A 309 -14.73 0.18 4.26
N HIS A 310 -13.85 0.06 5.24
CA HIS A 310 -12.69 -0.82 5.09
C HIS A 310 -13.07 -2.30 5.07
N LEU A 311 -14.18 -2.68 5.74
CA LEU A 311 -14.66 -4.06 5.69
C LEU A 311 -15.45 -4.29 4.40
N ASN A 312 -16.31 -3.34 4.03
CA ASN A 312 -17.09 -3.45 2.80
C ASN A 312 -16.19 -3.60 1.57
N ALA A 313 -15.08 -2.84 1.54
CA ALA A 313 -14.15 -2.89 0.41
C ALA A 313 -13.53 -4.28 0.23
N ARG A 314 -13.50 -5.08 1.28
CA ARG A 314 -12.93 -6.42 1.22
C ARG A 314 -13.95 -7.53 1.00
N LEU A 315 -15.24 -7.18 1.06
CA LEU A 315 -16.33 -8.14 0.83
C LEU A 315 -16.68 -8.25 -0.65
N ARG A 316 -16.55 -7.15 -1.41
CA ARG A 316 -17.15 -7.08 -2.74
C ARG A 316 -16.41 -6.10 -3.64
N THR A 317 -16.64 -6.23 -4.94
CA THR A 317 -16.28 -5.20 -5.90
C THR A 317 -17.08 -3.95 -5.55
N THR A 318 -16.42 -2.79 -5.66
CA THR A 318 -17.07 -1.50 -5.40
C THR A 318 -16.85 -0.57 -6.58
N CYS A 319 -17.86 0.24 -6.86
CA CYS A 319 -17.82 1.22 -7.95
C CYS A 319 -18.36 2.55 -7.43
N VAL A 320 -17.68 3.63 -7.77
CA VAL A 320 -18.07 4.97 -7.31
C VAL A 320 -17.85 5.98 -8.43
N ALA A 321 -18.83 6.88 -8.62
CA ALA A 321 -18.69 7.97 -9.58
C ALA A 321 -17.71 9.00 -9.03
N THR A 322 -16.73 9.40 -9.83
CA THR A 322 -15.68 10.34 -9.40
C THR A 322 -15.60 11.59 -10.27
N ARG A 323 -16.16 11.57 -11.47
CA ARG A 323 -16.16 12.73 -12.37
C ARG A 323 -17.51 12.82 -13.07
N LEU A 324 -17.91 14.06 -13.36
CA LEU A 324 -19.20 14.34 -13.97
C LEU A 324 -19.09 15.57 -14.86
N ASN A 325 -19.69 15.54 -16.02
CA ASN A 325 -19.77 16.72 -16.90
C ASN A 325 -21.08 16.70 -17.68
N GLY A 326 -21.53 17.89 -18.11
CA GLY A 326 -22.73 18.00 -18.91
C GLY A 326 -23.19 19.44 -18.99
N GLY A 327 -23.75 19.77 -20.15
CA GLY A 327 -24.30 21.10 -20.41
C GLY A 327 -23.24 22.05 -21.01
N HIS A 328 -23.73 22.98 -21.86
CA HIS A 328 -22.87 23.96 -22.50
C HIS A 328 -23.48 25.36 -22.53
N ALA A 329 -24.76 25.50 -22.18
CA ALA A 329 -25.43 26.81 -22.16
C ALA A 329 -26.61 26.76 -21.21
N ASN A 330 -26.95 27.91 -20.65
CA ASN A 330 -28.01 28.01 -19.66
C ASN A 330 -29.40 27.72 -20.23
N ASN A 331 -29.59 27.99 -21.51
CA ASN A 331 -30.90 27.91 -22.15
C ASN A 331 -31.00 26.83 -23.23
N ALA A 332 -30.10 25.85 -23.20
CA ALA A 332 -30.10 24.76 -24.16
C ALA A 332 -30.01 23.42 -23.44
N LEU A 333 -30.82 22.45 -23.90
CA LEU A 333 -30.72 21.08 -23.41
C LEU A 333 -29.41 20.46 -23.91
N PRO A 334 -28.64 19.81 -23.07
CA PRO A 334 -27.33 19.30 -23.51
C PRO A 334 -27.44 18.15 -24.52
N UNK A 335 -26.56 18.15 -25.27
CA UNK A 335 -26.46 17.14 -26.17
C UNK A 335 -25.86 15.92 -25.68
N THR A 336 -24.89 16.17 -24.67
CA THR A 336 -24.22 15.04 -24.02
C THR A 336 -24.12 15.29 -22.53
N ALA A 337 -24.08 14.20 -21.75
CA ALA A 337 -23.72 14.21 -20.33
C ALA A 337 -22.86 12.99 -20.07
N GLY A 338 -21.78 13.16 -19.29
CA GLY A 338 -20.82 12.09 -19.07
C GLY A 338 -20.40 11.97 -17.63
N ALA A 339 -19.97 10.78 -17.27
CA ALA A 339 -19.44 10.50 -15.94
C ALA A 339 -18.33 9.47 -16.03
N LEU A 340 -17.42 9.51 -15.07
CA LEU A 340 -16.45 8.44 -14.88
C LEU A 340 -16.81 7.70 -13.61
N VAL A 341 -16.91 6.38 -13.71
CA VAL A 341 -17.14 5.50 -12.58
C VAL A 341 -15.87 4.69 -12.36
N ASN A 342 -15.27 4.88 -11.20
CA ASN A 342 -14.08 4.14 -10.81
C ASN A 342 -14.50 2.90 -10.05
N CYS A 343 -14.05 1.74 -10.51
CA CYS A 343 -14.32 0.48 -9.84
C CYS A 343 -13.04 -0.10 -9.27
N ARG A 344 -13.17 -0.69 -8.09
CA ARG A 344 -12.13 -1.50 -7.49
C ARG A 344 -12.67 -2.92 -7.48
N ILE A 345 -12.13 -3.74 -8.38
CA ILE A 345 -12.69 -5.05 -8.72
C ILE A 345 -11.95 -6.12 -7.95
N LEU A 346 -12.69 -7.08 -7.38
CA LEU A 346 -12.06 -8.20 -6.67
C LEU A 346 -11.12 -8.96 -7.62
N PRO A 347 -9.98 -9.43 -7.13
CA PRO A 347 -9.03 -10.16 -8.00
C PRO A 347 -9.60 -11.47 -8.53
N ASN A 348 -10.62 -12.03 -7.87
CA ASN A 348 -11.29 -13.25 -8.31
C ASN A 348 -12.57 -12.97 -9.11
N GLN A 349 -12.78 -11.73 -9.56
CA GLN A 349 -13.92 -11.38 -10.42
C GLN A 349 -13.41 -10.90 -11.78
N ASN A 350 -14.01 -11.42 -12.84
CA ASN A 350 -13.64 -11.00 -14.19
C ASN A 350 -14.13 -9.57 -14.43
N PRO A 351 -13.24 -8.62 -14.81
CA PRO A 351 -13.68 -7.25 -15.10
C PRO A 351 -14.76 -7.16 -16.17
N ALA A 352 -14.83 -8.11 -17.10
CA ALA A 352 -15.90 -8.13 -18.09
C ALA A 352 -17.28 -8.31 -17.48
N GLU A 353 -17.35 -9.04 -16.35
CA GLU A 353 -18.62 -9.20 -15.61
C GLU A 353 -19.06 -7.88 -15.01
N VAL A 354 -18.11 -7.09 -14.53
CA VAL A 354 -18.42 -5.77 -13.96
C VAL A 354 -18.95 -4.84 -15.04
N LEU A 355 -18.33 -4.85 -16.22
CA LEU A 355 -18.84 -4.07 -17.35
C LEU A 355 -20.29 -4.45 -17.69
N LEU A 356 -20.57 -5.75 -17.75
CA LEU A 356 -21.93 -6.22 -18.04
C LEU A 356 -22.92 -5.76 -16.97
N THR A 357 -22.51 -5.80 -15.71
CA THR A 357 -23.36 -5.31 -14.62
C THR A 357 -23.64 -3.83 -14.76
N LEU A 358 -22.63 -3.03 -15.05
CA LEU A 358 -22.83 -1.59 -15.22
C LEU A 358 -23.73 -1.31 -16.44
N ARG A 359 -23.62 -2.03 -17.50
CA ARG A 359 -24.50 -1.93 -18.65
C ARG A 359 -25.96 -2.32 -18.34
N UNK A 360 -25.99 -3.08 -17.55
CA UNK A 360 -27.19 -3.47 -17.11
C UNK A 360 -27.85 -2.51 -16.36
N LEU A 361 -27.17 -1.91 -15.42
CA LEU A 361 -27.69 -0.80 -14.63
C LEU A 361 -27.98 0.45 -15.47
N ALA A 362 -27.18 0.68 -16.48
CA ALA A 362 -27.31 1.87 -17.32
C ALA A 362 -28.53 1.81 -18.23
N GLY A 363 -28.88 0.66 -18.75
CA GLY A 363 -29.94 0.55 -19.72
C GLY A 363 -29.52 1.11 -21.07
N PRO A 364 -30.48 1.23 -22.03
CA PRO A 364 -30.12 1.60 -23.40
C PRO A 364 -29.81 3.09 -23.60
N ALA A 365 -30.16 3.96 -22.65
CA ALA A 365 -30.01 5.40 -22.82
C ALA A 365 -28.60 5.90 -22.51
N VAL A 366 -27.81 5.12 -21.80
CA VAL A 366 -26.44 5.53 -21.39
C VAL A 366 -25.46 4.44 -21.81
N GLU A 367 -24.49 4.84 -22.63
CA GLU A 367 -23.44 3.93 -23.08
C GLU A 367 -22.36 3.80 -22.00
N VAL A 368 -21.91 2.57 -21.77
CA VAL A 368 -20.83 2.29 -20.79
C VAL A 368 -19.66 1.66 -21.54
N THR A 369 -18.48 2.25 -21.43
CA THR A 369 -17.26 1.72 -22.03
C THR A 369 -16.16 1.61 -21.00
N ALA A 370 -15.41 0.52 -21.08
CA ALA A 370 -14.26 0.31 -20.18
C ALA A 370 -13.05 1.09 -20.69
N ALA A 371 -12.33 1.73 -19.79
CA ALA A 371 -11.08 2.40 -20.12
C ALA A 371 -9.94 1.38 -20.01
N GLY A 372 -9.60 0.74 -21.14
CA GLY A 372 -8.60 -0.30 -21.21
C GLY A 372 -9.18 -1.69 -20.94
N GLN A 373 -8.29 -2.66 -20.77
CA GLN A 373 -8.67 -4.06 -20.54
C GLN A 373 -7.83 -4.61 -19.38
N PRO A 374 -8.24 -4.31 -18.16
CA PRO A 374 -7.51 -4.84 -17.03
C PRO A 374 -7.62 -6.37 -16.91
N UNK A 375 -6.57 -6.92 -16.57
CA UNK A 375 -6.56 -8.26 -16.43
C UNK A 375 -6.70 -8.54 -15.04
N PRO A 376 -7.19 -9.70 -14.73
CA PRO A 376 -7.22 -10.14 -13.35
C PRO A 376 -5.82 -10.30 -12.78
N SER A 377 -5.73 -10.08 -11.47
CA SER A 377 -4.47 -10.26 -10.76
C SER A 377 -4.72 -11.29 -9.65
N PRO A 378 -4.37 -12.57 -9.87
CA PRO A 378 -4.77 -13.61 -8.92
C PRO A 378 -4.13 -13.41 -7.56
N PRO A 379 -4.84 -13.74 -6.46
CA PRO A 379 -4.24 -13.66 -5.13
C PRO A 379 -3.00 -14.55 -5.02
N SER A 380 -2.01 -14.08 -4.25
CA SER A 380 -0.83 -14.88 -3.97
C SER A 380 -1.19 -16.00 -2.98
N PRO A 381 -0.68 -17.22 -3.18
CA PRO A 381 -1.05 -18.32 -2.28
C PRO A 381 -0.46 -18.13 -0.88
N LEU A 382 -1.25 -18.49 0.13
CA LEU A 382 -0.83 -18.35 1.53
C LEU A 382 -0.06 -19.60 1.93
N THR A 383 1.17 -19.72 1.46
CA THR A 383 1.97 -20.93 1.66
C THR A 383 2.69 -20.92 3.00
N PRO A 384 2.90 -22.09 3.62
CA PRO A 384 3.72 -22.15 4.83
C PRO A 384 5.14 -21.64 4.63
N GLU A 385 5.71 -21.84 3.43
CA GLU A 385 7.07 -21.38 3.13
C GLU A 385 7.23 -19.87 3.40
N VAL A 386 6.22 -19.10 3.04
CA VAL A 386 6.27 -17.63 3.22
C VAL A 386 5.71 -17.22 4.59
N LEU A 387 4.55 -17.77 4.98
CA LEU A 387 3.86 -17.29 6.18
C LEU A 387 4.52 -17.74 7.49
N GLN A 388 5.04 -18.96 7.56
CA GLN A 388 5.59 -19.47 8.81
C GLN A 388 6.81 -18.63 9.27
N PRO A 389 7.77 -18.28 8.39
CA PRO A 389 8.85 -17.41 8.85
C PRO A 389 8.35 -16.03 9.29
N ILE A 390 7.36 -15.47 8.59
CA ILE A 390 6.78 -14.19 8.99
C ILE A 390 6.17 -14.29 10.39
N GLU A 391 5.38 -15.34 10.62
CA GLU A 391 4.73 -15.57 11.93
C GLU A 391 5.77 -15.76 13.04
N ARG A 392 6.80 -16.56 12.77
CA ARG A 392 7.83 -16.84 13.75
C ARG A 392 8.62 -15.59 14.13
N ILE A 393 9.05 -14.82 13.15
CA ILE A 393 9.84 -13.62 13.41
C ILE A 393 8.97 -12.54 14.07
N THR A 394 7.71 -12.42 13.65
CA THR A 394 6.78 -11.50 14.32
C THR A 394 6.64 -11.86 15.80
N GLU A 395 6.47 -13.15 16.11
CA GLU A 395 6.37 -13.58 17.51
C GLU A 395 7.65 -13.32 18.29
N GLU A 396 8.81 -13.50 17.67
CA GLU A 396 10.10 -13.23 18.32
C GLU A 396 10.25 -11.75 18.66
N MET A 397 9.87 -10.86 17.74
CA MET A 397 10.09 -9.42 17.92
C MET A 397 8.96 -8.75 18.69
N TRP A 398 7.75 -9.19 18.50
CA TRP A 398 6.57 -8.57 19.13
C TRP A 398 5.65 -9.69 19.64
N PRO A 399 5.99 -10.30 20.81
CA PRO A 399 5.22 -11.46 21.30
C PRO A 399 3.72 -11.19 21.40
N GLY A 400 2.93 -12.10 20.86
CA GLY A 400 1.48 -12.03 20.90
C GLY A 400 0.84 -11.25 19.74
N VAL A 401 1.63 -10.64 18.87
CA VAL A 401 1.09 -9.90 17.71
C VAL A 401 0.72 -10.89 16.60
N PRO A 402 -0.54 -10.93 16.18
CA PRO A 402 -0.93 -11.85 15.10
C PRO A 402 -0.49 -11.36 13.73
N VAL A 403 -0.23 -12.30 12.84
CA VAL A 403 0.01 -12.02 11.42
C VAL A 403 -1.31 -12.25 10.69
N VAL A 404 -1.77 -11.23 9.97
CA VAL A 404 -3.08 -11.29 9.30
C VAL A 404 -2.90 -11.00 7.81
N PRO A 405 -3.25 -11.95 6.94
CA PRO A 405 -3.26 -11.64 5.51
C PRO A 405 -4.29 -10.59 5.17
N VAL A 406 -4.01 -9.78 4.16
CA VAL A 406 -4.94 -8.72 3.75
C VAL A 406 -4.97 -8.60 2.23
N MET A 407 -6.16 -8.27 1.71
CA MET A 407 -6.33 -7.80 0.35
C MET A 407 -6.39 -6.28 0.40
N SER A 408 -5.47 -5.63 -0.31
CA SER A 408 -5.51 -4.17 -0.38
C SER A 408 -6.67 -3.71 -1.28
N ALA A 409 -7.37 -2.68 -0.85
CA ALA A 409 -8.33 -1.98 -1.72
C ALA A 409 -7.61 -1.00 -2.65
N LEU A 410 -6.36 -0.67 -2.36
CA LEU A 410 -5.51 0.17 -3.18
C LEU A 410 -4.78 -0.68 -4.22
N ALA A 411 -3.93 -0.05 -5.01
CA ALA A 411 -3.14 -0.73 -6.04
C ALA A 411 -1.66 -0.58 -5.74
N THR A 412 -0.88 -1.62 -6.06
CA THR A 412 0.58 -1.59 -5.99
C THR A 412 1.16 -2.25 -7.24
N ASP A 413 2.47 -2.18 -7.40
CA ASP A 413 3.14 -2.87 -8.50
C ASP A 413 3.06 -4.41 -8.37
N GLY A 414 2.66 -4.92 -7.22
CA GLY A 414 2.40 -6.34 -7.07
C GLY A 414 1.39 -6.88 -8.08
N LEU A 415 0.49 -6.02 -8.54
CA LEU A 415 -0.47 -6.37 -9.59
C LEU A 415 0.23 -6.95 -10.81
N TYR A 416 1.28 -6.26 -11.31
CA TYR A 416 1.97 -6.68 -12.52
C TYR A 416 2.74 -8.00 -12.31
N LEU A 417 3.34 -8.17 -11.14
CA LEU A 417 4.06 -9.41 -10.84
C LEU A 417 3.10 -10.59 -10.75
N ARG A 418 1.97 -10.42 -10.06
CA ARG A 418 0.97 -11.48 -9.96
C ARG A 418 0.41 -11.84 -11.34
N GLN A 419 0.16 -10.85 -12.19
CA GLN A 419 -0.30 -11.08 -13.55
C GLN A 419 0.74 -11.85 -14.36
N ALA A 420 2.02 -11.67 -14.05
CA ALA A 420 3.11 -12.36 -14.74
C ALA A 420 3.41 -13.73 -14.12
N GLY A 421 2.64 -14.15 -13.11
CA GLY A 421 2.82 -15.45 -12.49
C GLY A 421 3.82 -15.48 -11.34
N ILE A 422 4.21 -14.32 -10.82
CA ILE A 422 5.14 -14.22 -9.68
C ILE A 422 4.31 -13.82 -8.45
N PRO A 423 4.04 -14.75 -7.53
CA PRO A 423 3.33 -14.39 -6.29
C PRO A 423 4.06 -13.28 -5.55
N THR A 424 3.29 -12.34 -5.00
CA THR A 424 3.87 -11.16 -4.36
C THR A 424 3.18 -10.92 -3.02
N TYR A 425 3.99 -10.62 -2.00
CA TYR A 425 3.53 -10.43 -0.63
C TYR A 425 4.04 -9.09 -0.12
N GLY A 426 3.13 -8.22 0.34
CA GLY A 426 3.50 -6.98 0.99
C GLY A 426 3.79 -7.24 2.45
N VAL A 427 5.03 -7.00 2.87
CA VAL A 427 5.45 -7.24 4.26
C VAL A 427 6.66 -6.35 4.57
N SER A 428 6.64 -5.68 5.71
CA SER A 428 7.74 -4.77 6.01
C SER A 428 8.23 -4.83 7.46
N GLY A 429 7.39 -5.20 8.41
CA GLY A 429 7.74 -5.10 9.81
C GLY A 429 7.83 -3.66 10.31
N VAL A 430 7.42 -2.69 9.51
CA VAL A 430 7.34 -1.28 9.93
C VAL A 430 5.94 -1.05 10.49
N PHE A 431 5.87 -0.69 11.76
CA PHE A 431 4.58 -0.44 12.42
C PHE A 431 4.23 1.04 12.31
N GLU A 432 3.02 1.32 11.87
CA GLU A 432 2.51 2.67 11.69
C GLU A 432 1.27 2.89 12.53
N ASP A 433 1.16 4.08 13.14
CA ASP A 433 -0.01 4.44 13.93
C ASP A 433 -1.21 4.59 13.01
N VAL A 434 -2.27 3.80 13.28
CA VAL A 434 -3.48 3.81 12.42
C VAL A 434 -4.18 5.16 12.44
N ASP A 435 -3.91 5.99 13.45
CA ASP A 435 -4.50 7.33 13.56
C ASP A 435 -3.58 8.42 13.03
N ASP A 436 -2.40 8.09 12.49
CA ASP A 436 -1.44 9.06 11.98
C ASP A 436 -0.80 8.57 10.68
N VAL A 437 -1.63 8.25 9.71
CA VAL A 437 -1.17 7.79 8.39
C VAL A 437 -1.01 9.01 7.49
N ARG A 438 0.23 9.30 7.07
CA ARG A 438 0.53 10.53 6.32
C ARG A 438 1.04 10.30 4.91
N ALA A 439 1.07 9.07 4.43
CA ALA A 439 1.45 8.82 3.04
C ALA A 439 0.57 9.66 2.11
N HIS A 440 1.18 10.30 1.11
CA HIS A 440 0.53 11.23 0.18
C HIS A 440 0.06 12.55 0.83
N GLY A 441 0.21 12.69 2.13
CA GLY A 441 -0.22 13.89 2.85
C GLY A 441 0.94 14.84 3.14
N GLN A 442 0.64 15.89 3.91
CA GLN A 442 1.66 16.86 4.34
C GLN A 442 2.40 16.31 5.56
N ASP A 443 3.67 16.72 5.68
CA ASP A 443 4.52 16.35 6.82
C ASP A 443 4.57 14.83 7.03
N GLU A 444 4.73 14.10 5.92
CA GLU A 444 4.89 12.64 5.96
C GLU A 444 6.05 12.27 6.87
N ARG A 445 5.82 11.27 7.73
CA ARG A 445 6.83 10.90 8.74
C ARG A 445 6.75 9.41 9.07
N ILE A 446 7.87 8.88 9.52
CA ILE A 446 7.97 7.50 9.98
C ILE A 446 8.56 7.49 11.39
N LEU A 447 7.99 6.66 12.26
CA LEU A 447 8.49 6.49 13.62
C LEU A 447 9.89 5.88 13.55
N ILE A 448 10.87 6.51 14.20
CA ILE A 448 12.26 6.06 14.14
C ILE A 448 12.40 4.63 14.64
N GLU A 449 11.77 4.33 15.77
CA GLU A 449 11.82 2.97 16.33
C GLU A 449 11.26 1.95 15.34
N SER A 450 10.12 2.26 14.73
CA SER A 450 9.49 1.36 13.75
C SER A 450 10.37 1.15 12.53
N PHE A 451 11.07 2.18 12.08
CA PHE A 451 11.96 2.07 10.95
C PHE A 451 13.07 1.04 11.21
N TYR A 452 13.73 1.16 12.37
CA TYR A 452 14.82 0.23 12.68
C TYR A 452 14.31 -1.17 13.01
N GLU A 453 13.12 -1.28 13.62
CA GLU A 453 12.49 -2.58 13.79
C GLU A 453 12.17 -3.24 12.44
N GLY A 454 11.67 -2.44 11.50
CA GLY A 454 11.41 -2.95 10.15
C GLY A 454 12.67 -3.43 9.46
N GLN A 455 13.77 -2.68 9.62
CA GLN A 455 15.06 -3.11 9.08
C GLN A 455 15.47 -4.47 9.64
N GLU A 456 15.36 -4.64 10.96
CA GLU A 456 15.73 -5.90 11.61
C GLU A 456 14.79 -7.03 11.22
N PHE A 457 13.49 -6.75 11.17
CA PHE A 457 12.51 -7.74 10.76
C PHE A 457 12.81 -8.26 9.35
N MET A 458 13.04 -7.36 8.40
CA MET A 458 13.31 -7.76 7.04
C MET A 458 14.67 -8.44 6.90
N TYR A 459 15.65 -8.03 7.69
CA TYR A 459 16.94 -8.72 7.70
C TYR A 459 16.77 -10.19 8.09
N ARG A 460 16.02 -10.44 9.17
CA ARG A 460 15.77 -11.81 9.62
C ARG A 460 14.91 -12.59 8.63
N LEU A 461 13.88 -11.94 8.09
CA LEU A 461 12.94 -12.63 7.20
C LEU A 461 13.62 -13.06 5.91
N VAL A 462 14.35 -12.16 5.25
CA VAL A 462 15.00 -12.49 3.99
C VAL A 462 16.03 -13.58 4.22
N LYS A 463 16.76 -13.52 5.34
CA LYS A 463 17.71 -14.57 5.69
C LYS A 463 17.02 -15.92 5.85
N ALA A 464 15.88 -15.94 6.54
CA ALA A 464 15.11 -17.18 6.76
C ALA A 464 14.54 -17.75 5.45
N LEU A 465 14.16 -16.89 4.52
CA LEU A 465 13.60 -17.34 3.23
C LEU A 465 14.65 -17.84 2.24
N THR A 466 15.93 -17.58 2.53
CA THR A 466 17.00 -17.84 1.57
C THR A 466 18.09 -18.76 2.12
N PHE A 467 17.84 -19.40 3.25
CA PHE A 467 18.84 -20.28 3.87
C PHE A 467 18.26 -21.63 4.28
#